data_34775381f65dc66a5437e8daf28ee851
#
_entry.id   34775381f65dc66a5437e8daf28ee851
#
_cell.length_a   1.000
_cell.length_b   1.000
_cell.length_c   1.000
_cell.angle_alpha   90.00
_cell.angle_beta   90.00
_cell.angle_gamma   90.00
#
_symmetry.space_group_name_H-M   'P 1'
#
loop_
_entity.id
_entity.type
_entity.pdbx_description
1 polymer ?
#
loop_
_entity_poly.entity_id
_entity_poly.type
_entity_poly.pdbx_seq_one_letter_code
_entity_poly.pdbx_strand_id
1 'polypeptide(L)'
;MSEHADGGAHTGPIKNPKQLLVATLFSFIVPIFVIIGLVYFVVSAVKPSGSSDASALQLGGVSEQGLAQAVAARLQKVGSVEIRDANRPLANGETVFKAQCAACHGTGVAGAPKLGDAAAWGPRLAQGFDTLVEHALKGKGAMAPQGGGDFADLEIARAVAFLANAGGGKFAEPAQPAASAPEAAAK
;
A
#
# COMPACT_ATOMS: atom_id res chain seq x y z
N MET A 1 17.08 89.88 10.93
CA MET A 1 17.88 88.72 10.52
C MET A 1 16.89 87.62 10.14
N SER A 2 16.61 87.52 8.87
CA SER A 2 15.65 86.57 8.29
C SER A 2 16.47 85.50 7.59
N GLU A 3 16.56 84.31 8.20
CA GLU A 3 17.14 83.15 7.55
C GLU A 3 16.09 82.52 6.64
N HIS A 4 16.32 82.68 5.34
CA HIS A 4 15.64 81.95 4.30
C HIS A 4 16.12 80.50 4.40
N ALA A 5 15.28 79.59 4.88
CA ALA A 5 15.47 78.18 4.71
C ALA A 5 15.35 77.83 3.21
N ASP A 6 16.47 77.60 2.59
CA ASP A 6 16.59 77.13 1.22
C ASP A 6 16.07 75.71 1.16
N GLY A 7 14.80 75.58 0.79
CA GLY A 7 14.15 74.30 0.54
C GLY A 7 14.76 73.61 -0.69
N GLY A 8 15.74 72.72 -0.44
CA GLY A 8 16.35 71.93 -1.48
C GLY A 8 15.27 71.22 -2.33
N ALA A 9 15.07 71.75 -3.51
CA ALA A 9 14.18 71.11 -4.50
C ALA A 9 14.69 69.73 -4.83
N HIS A 10 14.05 68.72 -4.27
CA HIS A 10 14.26 67.33 -4.67
C HIS A 10 13.84 67.18 -6.13
N THR A 11 14.76 67.45 -7.05
CA THR A 11 14.58 67.25 -8.47
C THR A 11 14.65 65.74 -8.74
N GLY A 12 13.54 65.05 -8.44
CA GLY A 12 13.38 63.68 -8.87
C GLY A 12 13.42 63.54 -10.41
N PRO A 13 13.65 62.34 -10.95
CA PRO A 13 13.77 62.10 -12.38
C PRO A 13 12.50 62.47 -13.17
N ILE A 14 11.40 62.74 -12.49
CA ILE A 14 10.08 63.02 -13.08
C ILE A 14 9.86 64.54 -13.07
N LYS A 15 10.00 65.17 -14.25
CA LYS A 15 9.85 66.60 -14.41
C LYS A 15 8.52 67.05 -14.98
N ASN A 16 7.74 66.15 -15.56
CA ASN A 16 6.47 66.45 -16.21
C ASN A 16 5.34 65.56 -15.71
N PRO A 17 4.09 66.06 -15.59
CA PRO A 17 2.95 65.27 -15.16
C PRO A 17 2.68 64.09 -16.10
N LYS A 18 3.01 64.19 -17.39
CA LYS A 18 2.93 63.07 -18.33
C LYS A 18 3.93 61.94 -17.97
N GLN A 19 5.14 62.28 -17.54
CA GLN A 19 6.14 61.31 -17.10
C GLN A 19 5.69 60.59 -15.82
N LEU A 20 5.06 61.33 -14.90
CA LEU A 20 4.51 60.73 -13.70
C LEU A 20 3.42 59.71 -14.02
N LEU A 21 2.48 60.07 -14.91
CA LEU A 21 1.42 59.22 -15.35
C LEU A 21 1.96 57.95 -16.05
N VAL A 22 2.94 58.12 -16.93
CA VAL A 22 3.58 56.98 -17.60
C VAL A 22 4.33 56.08 -16.62
N ALA A 23 5.08 56.68 -15.69
CA ALA A 23 5.83 55.90 -14.68
C ALA A 23 4.92 55.13 -13.75
N THR A 24 3.81 55.71 -13.28
CA THR A 24 2.79 55.01 -12.47
C THR A 24 2.13 53.90 -13.27
N LEU A 25 1.75 54.15 -14.52
CA LEU A 25 1.13 53.13 -15.35
C LEU A 25 2.06 51.94 -15.61
N PHE A 26 3.33 52.18 -15.93
CA PHE A 26 4.32 51.12 -16.11
C PHE A 26 4.63 50.39 -14.79
N SER A 27 4.63 51.09 -13.66
CA SER A 27 4.85 50.48 -12.33
C SER A 27 3.78 49.44 -11.99
N PHE A 28 2.55 49.58 -12.50
CA PHE A 28 1.47 48.58 -12.29
C PHE A 28 1.39 47.57 -13.42
N ILE A 29 1.48 48.02 -14.67
CA ILE A 29 1.29 47.13 -15.82
C ILE A 29 2.43 46.14 -15.99
N VAL A 30 3.66 46.56 -15.85
CA VAL A 30 4.83 45.68 -16.04
C VAL A 30 4.81 44.47 -15.08
N PRO A 31 4.64 44.64 -13.74
CA PRO A 31 4.59 43.49 -12.84
C PRO A 31 3.39 42.59 -13.11
N ILE A 32 2.25 43.14 -13.53
CA ILE A 32 1.09 42.32 -13.89
C ILE A 32 1.40 41.42 -15.10
N PHE A 33 1.97 41.98 -16.15
CA PHE A 33 2.38 41.19 -17.32
C PHE A 33 3.49 40.20 -17.02
N VAL A 34 4.43 40.53 -16.15
CA VAL A 34 5.46 39.60 -15.66
C VAL A 34 4.83 38.42 -14.90
N ILE A 35 3.89 38.72 -14.01
CA ILE A 35 3.19 37.64 -13.24
C ILE A 35 2.39 36.78 -14.21
N ILE A 36 1.62 37.37 -15.13
CA ILE A 36 0.83 36.60 -16.13
C ILE A 36 1.78 35.74 -16.99
N GLY A 37 2.91 36.30 -17.43
CA GLY A 37 3.89 35.56 -18.21
C GLY A 37 4.53 34.40 -17.44
N LEU A 38 4.87 34.62 -16.16
CA LEU A 38 5.40 33.57 -15.31
C LEU A 38 4.38 32.47 -15.05
N VAL A 39 3.14 32.84 -14.75
CA VAL A 39 2.05 31.86 -14.56
C VAL A 39 1.85 31.06 -15.86
N TYR A 40 1.78 31.75 -17.00
CA TYR A 40 1.66 31.08 -18.29
C TYR A 40 2.85 30.16 -18.57
N PHE A 41 4.07 30.60 -18.30
CA PHE A 41 5.28 29.80 -18.47
C PHE A 41 5.25 28.54 -17.58
N VAL A 42 4.95 28.69 -16.29
CA VAL A 42 4.88 27.57 -15.35
C VAL A 42 3.78 26.58 -15.75
N VAL A 43 2.58 27.07 -16.07
CA VAL A 43 1.46 26.21 -16.47
C VAL A 43 1.73 25.53 -17.83
N SER A 44 2.40 26.21 -18.77
CA SER A 44 2.74 25.62 -20.08
C SER A 44 3.97 24.70 -20.03
N ALA A 45 4.92 24.95 -19.12
CA ALA A 45 6.13 24.14 -18.96
C ALA A 45 5.87 22.85 -18.16
N VAL A 46 4.93 22.86 -17.23
CA VAL A 46 4.52 21.68 -16.47
C VAL A 46 3.35 20.99 -17.19
N LYS A 47 3.62 20.41 -18.36
CA LYS A 47 2.71 19.43 -18.96
C LYS A 47 3.00 18.09 -18.31
N PRO A 48 2.09 17.51 -17.51
CA PRO A 48 2.25 16.13 -17.11
C PRO A 48 2.29 15.27 -18.37
N SER A 49 3.30 14.43 -18.49
CA SER A 49 3.49 13.53 -19.63
C SER A 49 2.22 12.71 -19.82
N GLY A 50 1.47 12.97 -20.89
CA GLY A 50 0.23 12.28 -21.23
C GLY A 50 -1.02 13.13 -21.38
N SER A 51 -1.00 14.46 -21.12
CA SER A 51 -2.15 15.33 -21.37
C SER A 51 -2.03 16.01 -22.73
N SER A 52 -2.69 15.48 -23.75
CA SER A 52 -2.83 16.10 -25.08
C SER A 52 -4.09 16.94 -25.24
N ASP A 53 -4.91 17.12 -24.22
CA ASP A 53 -6.24 17.67 -24.37
C ASP A 53 -6.55 18.87 -23.45
N ALA A 54 -7.47 19.71 -23.94
CA ALA A 54 -7.96 20.93 -23.31
C ALA A 54 -8.58 20.76 -21.91
N SER A 55 -8.73 19.54 -21.43
CA SER A 55 -9.09 19.18 -20.05
C SER A 55 -8.01 19.48 -19.01
N ALA A 56 -6.78 19.80 -19.44
CA ALA A 56 -5.69 20.23 -18.54
C ALA A 56 -5.88 21.64 -17.95
N LEU A 57 -6.88 22.38 -18.43
CA LEU A 57 -7.26 23.71 -17.91
C LEU A 57 -8.29 23.67 -16.77
N GLN A 58 -8.70 22.49 -16.33
CA GLN A 58 -9.48 22.39 -15.11
C GLN A 58 -8.58 22.72 -13.92
N LEU A 59 -9.00 23.74 -13.16
CA LEU A 59 -8.34 24.16 -11.94
C LEU A 59 -8.04 22.96 -11.04
N GLY A 60 -6.76 22.54 -10.99
CA GLY A 60 -6.35 21.38 -10.19
C GLY A 60 -5.60 20.29 -10.96
N GLY A 61 -5.49 20.35 -12.28
CA GLY A 61 -4.63 19.45 -13.08
C GLY A 61 -4.99 17.96 -13.05
N VAL A 62 -6.19 17.61 -12.61
CA VAL A 62 -6.63 16.22 -12.49
C VAL A 62 -7.74 15.98 -13.49
N SER A 63 -7.42 15.28 -14.60
CA SER A 63 -8.46 14.78 -15.51
C SER A 63 -9.37 13.79 -14.78
N GLU A 64 -10.62 13.64 -15.21
CA GLU A 64 -11.54 12.64 -14.60
C GLU A 64 -10.92 11.23 -14.57
N GLN A 65 -10.15 10.87 -15.59
CA GLN A 65 -9.40 9.62 -15.64
C GLN A 65 -8.26 9.59 -14.62
N GLY A 66 -7.54 10.69 -14.43
CA GLY A 66 -6.51 10.82 -13.40
C GLY A 66 -7.09 10.80 -12.00
N LEU A 67 -8.29 11.41 -11.80
CA LEU A 67 -9.01 11.32 -10.54
C LEU A 67 -9.49 9.89 -10.28
N ALA A 68 -10.07 9.24 -11.27
CA ALA A 68 -10.50 7.84 -11.16
C ALA A 68 -9.32 6.90 -10.85
N GLN A 69 -8.17 7.08 -11.50
CA GLN A 69 -6.96 6.33 -11.22
C GLN A 69 -6.38 6.63 -9.82
N ALA A 70 -6.37 7.90 -9.41
CA ALA A 70 -5.90 8.29 -8.09
C ALA A 70 -6.83 7.77 -6.99
N VAL A 71 -8.14 7.78 -7.21
CA VAL A 71 -9.15 7.19 -6.32
C VAL A 71 -8.99 5.67 -6.29
N ALA A 72 -8.85 5.01 -7.44
CA ALA A 72 -8.60 3.57 -7.52
C ALA A 72 -7.30 3.15 -6.81
N ALA A 73 -6.23 3.95 -6.95
CA ALA A 73 -4.97 3.70 -6.25
C ALA A 73 -5.07 3.91 -4.74
N ARG A 74 -5.91 4.84 -4.28
CA ARG A 74 -6.19 5.07 -2.85
C ARG A 74 -7.18 4.06 -2.28
N LEU A 75 -8.10 3.57 -3.10
CA LEU A 75 -9.00 2.47 -2.80
C LEU A 75 -8.36 1.12 -3.12
N GLN A 76 -7.04 0.99 -2.99
CA GLN A 76 -6.42 -0.33 -3.01
C GLN A 76 -7.15 -1.19 -1.99
N LYS A 77 -7.66 -2.33 -2.46
CA LYS A 77 -8.25 -3.35 -1.59
C LYS A 77 -7.28 -3.62 -0.44
N VAL A 78 -7.58 -3.06 0.73
CA VAL A 78 -6.89 -3.42 1.97
C VAL A 78 -7.47 -4.76 2.39
N GLY A 79 -6.94 -5.84 1.81
CA GLY A 79 -7.42 -7.18 1.98
C GLY A 79 -8.62 -7.51 1.08
N SER A 80 -8.51 -8.56 0.30
CA SER A 80 -9.66 -9.22 -0.30
C SER A 80 -10.25 -10.14 0.76
N VAL A 81 -11.45 -9.84 1.25
CA VAL A 81 -12.27 -10.88 1.89
C VAL A 81 -12.73 -11.77 0.76
N GLU A 82 -11.97 -12.80 0.50
CA GLU A 82 -12.41 -13.88 -0.37
C GLU A 82 -13.46 -14.66 0.42
N ILE A 83 -14.73 -14.57 0.00
CA ILE A 83 -15.79 -15.42 0.53
C ILE A 83 -15.45 -16.82 0.02
N ARG A 84 -14.74 -17.57 0.85
CA ARG A 84 -14.40 -18.95 0.50
C ARG A 84 -15.67 -19.78 0.55
N ASP A 85 -15.90 -20.52 -0.53
CA ASP A 85 -16.95 -21.53 -0.52
C ASP A 85 -16.65 -22.54 0.60
N ALA A 86 -17.53 -22.61 1.59
CA ALA A 86 -17.39 -23.54 2.72
C ALA A 86 -17.34 -25.01 2.27
N ASN A 87 -17.83 -25.30 1.07
CA ASN A 87 -17.90 -26.64 0.49
C ASN A 87 -16.76 -26.94 -0.49
N ARG A 88 -15.78 -26.03 -0.66
CA ARG A 88 -14.64 -26.32 -1.52
C ARG A 88 -13.83 -27.51 -0.98
N PRO A 89 -13.23 -28.32 -1.87
CA PRO A 89 -12.29 -29.34 -1.42
C PRO A 89 -11.08 -28.65 -0.79
N LEU A 90 -10.73 -29.07 0.43
CA LEU A 90 -9.58 -28.53 1.13
C LEU A 90 -8.29 -29.07 0.53
N ALA A 91 -7.30 -28.20 0.40
CA ALA A 91 -5.97 -28.57 -0.08
C ALA A 91 -5.31 -29.59 0.89
N ASN A 92 -4.49 -30.46 0.33
CA ASN A 92 -3.68 -31.38 1.12
C ASN A 92 -2.48 -30.66 1.76
N GLY A 93 -1.87 -31.30 2.77
CA GLY A 93 -0.78 -30.70 3.54
C GLY A 93 0.45 -30.37 2.70
N GLU A 94 0.77 -31.15 1.68
CA GLU A 94 1.92 -30.88 0.80
C GLU A 94 1.70 -29.63 -0.05
N THR A 95 0.50 -29.45 -0.61
CA THR A 95 0.16 -28.28 -1.41
C THR A 95 0.26 -27.01 -0.58
N VAL A 96 -0.31 -27.01 0.61
CA VAL A 96 -0.24 -25.85 1.54
C VAL A 96 1.20 -25.57 1.98
N PHE A 97 1.95 -26.64 2.28
CA PHE A 97 3.37 -26.49 2.62
C PHE A 97 4.15 -25.78 1.52
N LYS A 98 3.99 -26.21 0.27
CA LYS A 98 4.68 -25.59 -0.89
C LYS A 98 4.30 -24.13 -1.09
N ALA A 99 3.04 -23.79 -0.90
CA ALA A 99 2.53 -22.45 -1.13
C ALA A 99 2.92 -21.46 -0.04
N GLN A 100 2.89 -21.87 1.24
CA GLN A 100 2.98 -20.92 2.36
C GLN A 100 4.16 -21.18 3.31
N CYS A 101 4.58 -22.42 3.48
CA CYS A 101 5.54 -22.80 4.52
C CYS A 101 6.97 -22.97 3.98
N ALA A 102 7.12 -23.37 2.71
CA ALA A 102 8.39 -23.77 2.11
C ALA A 102 9.44 -22.64 2.10
N ALA A 103 9.03 -21.40 2.03
CA ALA A 103 9.94 -20.25 2.03
C ALA A 103 10.88 -20.26 3.27
N CYS A 104 10.35 -20.59 4.43
CA CYS A 104 11.11 -20.66 5.68
C CYS A 104 11.54 -22.09 6.01
N HIS A 105 10.62 -23.07 5.95
CA HIS A 105 10.87 -24.45 6.37
C HIS A 105 11.58 -25.30 5.31
N GLY A 106 11.66 -24.85 4.07
CA GLY A 106 12.49 -25.48 3.04
C GLY A 106 13.98 -25.16 3.22
N THR A 107 14.28 -23.94 3.61
CA THR A 107 15.66 -23.43 3.68
C THR A 107 16.22 -23.30 5.10
N GLY A 108 15.34 -23.19 6.11
CA GLY A 108 15.72 -22.98 7.51
C GLY A 108 16.00 -21.52 7.88
N VAL A 109 15.46 -20.58 7.11
CA VAL A 109 15.59 -19.13 7.38
C VAL A 109 14.99 -18.79 8.74
N ALA A 110 15.58 -17.81 9.42
CA ALA A 110 15.19 -17.33 10.75
C ALA A 110 15.12 -18.43 11.84
N GLY A 111 15.91 -19.51 11.69
CA GLY A 111 15.91 -20.62 12.63
C GLY A 111 14.72 -21.57 12.51
N ALA A 112 13.99 -21.51 11.40
CA ALA A 112 12.90 -22.44 11.12
C ALA A 112 13.42 -23.88 11.00
N PRO A 113 12.79 -24.88 11.63
CA PRO A 113 13.17 -26.28 11.46
C PRO A 113 12.91 -26.69 10.01
N LYS A 114 13.94 -27.24 9.36
CA LYS A 114 13.83 -27.65 7.95
C LYS A 114 12.95 -28.86 7.78
N LEU A 115 12.36 -28.99 6.60
CA LEU A 115 11.65 -30.20 6.19
C LEU A 115 12.61 -31.42 6.29
N GLY A 116 12.21 -32.46 6.98
CA GLY A 116 12.98 -33.69 7.14
C GLY A 116 14.09 -33.64 8.19
N ASP A 117 14.33 -32.54 8.88
CA ASP A 117 15.32 -32.43 9.96
C ASP A 117 14.79 -33.02 11.26
N ALA A 118 14.96 -34.33 11.45
CA ALA A 118 14.49 -35.04 12.63
C ALA A 118 15.08 -34.49 13.95
N ALA A 119 16.30 -33.98 13.94
CA ALA A 119 16.95 -33.42 15.14
C ALA A 119 16.25 -32.12 15.58
N ALA A 120 15.99 -31.24 14.64
CA ALA A 120 15.26 -29.99 14.91
C ALA A 120 13.79 -30.22 15.23
N TRP A 121 13.18 -31.26 14.66
CA TRP A 121 11.76 -31.58 14.91
C TRP A 121 11.51 -32.36 16.19
N GLY A 122 12.45 -33.19 16.65
CA GLY A 122 12.28 -34.04 17.82
C GLY A 122 11.71 -33.34 19.06
N PRO A 123 12.30 -32.26 19.56
CA PRO A 123 11.78 -31.52 20.71
C PRO A 123 10.43 -30.87 20.48
N ARG A 124 10.09 -30.57 19.22
CA ARG A 124 8.79 -29.99 18.84
C ARG A 124 7.69 -31.05 18.79
N LEU A 125 8.00 -32.20 18.22
CA LEU A 125 7.08 -33.35 18.15
C LEU A 125 6.64 -33.83 19.55
N ALA A 126 7.54 -33.73 20.54
CA ALA A 126 7.23 -34.07 21.94
C ALA A 126 6.16 -33.18 22.58
N GLN A 127 5.88 -31.99 22.00
CA GLN A 127 4.85 -31.08 22.49
C GLN A 127 3.42 -31.50 22.05
N GLY A 128 3.33 -32.44 21.12
CA GLY A 128 2.05 -32.91 20.58
C GLY A 128 1.52 -32.10 19.40
N PHE A 129 0.63 -32.74 18.64
CA PHE A 129 0.11 -32.18 17.37
C PHE A 129 -0.63 -30.86 17.56
N ASP A 130 -1.52 -30.81 18.55
CA ASP A 130 -2.36 -29.62 18.80
C ASP A 130 -1.52 -28.38 19.11
N THR A 131 -0.43 -28.54 19.87
CA THR A 131 0.51 -27.47 20.17
C THR A 131 1.24 -26.99 18.92
N LEU A 132 1.61 -27.91 18.02
CA LEU A 132 2.25 -27.55 16.75
C LEU A 132 1.28 -26.76 15.85
N VAL A 133 0.02 -27.17 15.78
CA VAL A 133 -1.02 -26.46 15.03
C VAL A 133 -1.27 -25.08 15.64
N GLU A 134 -1.38 -24.98 16.96
CA GLU A 134 -1.56 -23.70 17.64
C GLU A 134 -0.41 -22.72 17.34
N HIS A 135 0.84 -23.20 17.39
CA HIS A 135 2.01 -22.40 17.04
C HIS A 135 2.00 -21.95 15.58
N ALA A 136 1.50 -22.79 14.67
CA ALA A 136 1.37 -22.40 13.27
C ALA A 136 0.29 -21.34 13.06
N LEU A 137 -0.86 -21.49 13.70
CA LEU A 137 -1.99 -20.57 13.56
C LEU A 137 -1.72 -19.20 14.21
N LYS A 138 -1.14 -19.21 15.43
CA LYS A 138 -0.91 -17.98 16.22
C LYS A 138 0.47 -17.36 15.99
N GLY A 139 1.39 -18.10 15.38
CA GLY A 139 2.79 -17.73 15.26
C GLY A 139 3.62 -18.12 16.50
N LYS A 140 4.93 -18.23 16.32
CA LYS A 140 5.89 -18.52 17.41
C LYS A 140 7.26 -17.89 17.13
N GLY A 141 7.68 -16.93 17.95
CA GLY A 141 8.97 -16.26 17.78
C GLY A 141 9.04 -15.52 16.45
N ALA A 142 9.96 -15.90 15.57
CA ALA A 142 10.09 -15.34 14.23
C ALA A 142 9.05 -15.85 13.21
N MET A 143 8.31 -16.88 13.55
CA MET A 143 7.23 -17.41 12.69
C MET A 143 5.99 -16.55 12.82
N ALA A 144 5.56 -15.94 11.72
CA ALA A 144 4.34 -15.16 11.68
C ALA A 144 3.09 -16.06 11.82
N PRO A 145 1.96 -15.56 12.36
CA PRO A 145 0.68 -16.27 12.37
C PRO A 145 0.24 -16.67 10.96
N GLN A 146 -0.21 -17.91 10.81
CA GLN A 146 -0.71 -18.45 9.54
C GLN A 146 -2.24 -18.58 9.51
N GLY A 147 -2.90 -18.41 10.64
CA GLY A 147 -4.36 -18.40 10.73
C GLY A 147 -4.98 -17.16 10.07
N GLY A 148 -6.16 -17.31 9.49
CA GLY A 148 -6.88 -16.21 8.83
C GLY A 148 -6.31 -15.79 7.47
N GLY A 149 -5.27 -16.48 6.95
CA GLY A 149 -4.68 -16.25 5.64
C GLY A 149 -5.48 -16.93 4.51
N ASP A 150 -4.80 -17.25 3.40
CA ASP A 150 -5.43 -17.85 2.19
C ASP A 150 -5.93 -19.28 2.41
N PHE A 151 -5.39 -19.99 3.38
CA PHE A 151 -5.77 -21.35 3.73
C PHE A 151 -6.61 -21.38 5.02
N ALA A 152 -7.58 -22.29 5.08
CA ALA A 152 -8.35 -22.53 6.28
C ALA A 152 -7.47 -23.16 7.39
N ASP A 153 -7.85 -22.99 8.65
CA ASP A 153 -7.09 -23.54 9.79
C ASP A 153 -6.87 -25.05 9.69
N LEU A 154 -7.84 -25.78 9.11
CA LEU A 154 -7.71 -27.21 8.87
C LEU A 154 -6.68 -27.54 7.77
N GLU A 155 -6.54 -26.70 6.76
CA GLU A 155 -5.52 -26.84 5.73
C GLU A 155 -4.12 -26.55 6.29
N ILE A 156 -4.02 -25.54 7.16
CA ILE A 156 -2.78 -25.28 7.92
C ILE A 156 -2.43 -26.47 8.81
N ALA A 157 -3.42 -27.08 9.50
CA ALA A 157 -3.18 -28.26 10.30
C ALA A 157 -2.70 -29.46 9.46
N ARG A 158 -3.18 -29.63 8.23
CA ARG A 158 -2.68 -30.63 7.28
C ARG A 158 -1.21 -30.37 6.89
N ALA A 159 -0.85 -29.11 6.64
CA ALA A 159 0.54 -28.74 6.37
C ALA A 159 1.46 -28.99 7.57
N VAL A 160 0.98 -28.75 8.78
CA VAL A 160 1.70 -29.10 10.02
C VAL A 160 1.90 -30.60 10.14
N ALA A 161 0.88 -31.43 9.86
CA ALA A 161 1.01 -32.88 9.86
C ALA A 161 2.06 -33.34 8.83
N PHE A 162 1.99 -32.81 7.61
CA PHE A 162 2.95 -33.11 6.55
C PHE A 162 4.40 -32.80 6.98
N LEU A 163 4.61 -31.60 7.49
CA LEU A 163 5.95 -31.13 7.91
C LEU A 163 6.49 -31.90 9.12
N ALA A 164 5.65 -32.13 10.11
CA ALA A 164 5.99 -32.89 11.32
C ALA A 164 6.29 -34.36 11.01
N ASN A 165 5.54 -34.98 10.10
CA ASN A 165 5.76 -36.37 9.69
C ASN A 165 7.07 -36.51 8.89
N ALA A 166 7.40 -35.54 8.03
CA ALA A 166 8.69 -35.51 7.37
C ALA A 166 9.85 -35.40 8.37
N GLY A 167 9.65 -34.78 9.55
CA GLY A 167 10.61 -34.68 10.64
C GLY A 167 10.61 -35.89 11.59
N GLY A 168 9.88 -36.97 11.27
CA GLY A 168 9.82 -38.19 12.07
C GLY A 168 8.57 -38.36 12.92
N GLY A 169 7.60 -37.46 12.83
CA GLY A 169 6.29 -37.60 13.45
C GLY A 169 5.44 -38.69 12.80
N LYS A 170 4.32 -39.04 13.46
CA LYS A 170 3.35 -40.00 12.96
C LYS A 170 1.92 -39.50 13.21
N PHE A 171 1.63 -38.31 12.72
CA PHE A 171 0.32 -37.70 12.89
C PHE A 171 -0.57 -38.03 11.69
N ALA A 172 -1.84 -38.31 11.96
CA ALA A 172 -2.83 -38.44 10.88
C ALA A 172 -3.11 -37.08 10.26
N GLU A 173 -3.22 -37.02 8.95
CA GLU A 173 -3.67 -35.81 8.28
C GLU A 173 -5.13 -35.52 8.64
N PRO A 174 -5.47 -34.31 9.14
CA PRO A 174 -6.83 -33.99 9.53
C PRO A 174 -7.83 -34.14 8.37
N ALA A 175 -8.87 -34.94 8.58
CA ALA A 175 -9.91 -35.15 7.58
C ALA A 175 -10.81 -33.91 7.48
N GLN A 176 -11.37 -33.68 6.28
CA GLN A 176 -12.41 -32.66 6.13
C GLN A 176 -13.67 -33.13 6.90
N PRO A 177 -14.29 -32.31 7.77
CA PRO A 177 -15.57 -32.63 8.32
C PRO A 177 -16.56 -32.94 7.19
N ALA A 178 -17.32 -34.00 7.31
CA ALA A 178 -18.40 -34.24 6.36
C ALA A 178 -19.25 -32.97 6.29
N ALA A 179 -19.50 -32.48 5.08
CA ALA A 179 -20.31 -31.27 4.88
C ALA A 179 -21.62 -31.47 5.65
N SER A 180 -21.84 -30.64 6.67
CA SER A 180 -23.12 -30.57 7.33
C SER A 180 -24.15 -30.27 6.26
N ALA A 181 -25.09 -31.18 6.06
CA ALA A 181 -26.20 -30.97 5.13
C ALA A 181 -26.79 -29.57 5.41
N PRO A 182 -27.14 -28.79 4.38
CA PRO A 182 -27.74 -27.48 4.60
C PRO A 182 -28.97 -27.69 5.46
N GLU A 183 -28.95 -27.10 6.64
CA GLU A 183 -30.13 -27.01 7.49
C GLU A 183 -31.20 -26.31 6.68
N ALA A 184 -32.18 -27.09 6.24
CA ALA A 184 -33.30 -26.61 5.43
C ALA A 184 -33.91 -25.42 6.16
N ALA A 185 -33.84 -24.27 5.53
CA ALA A 185 -34.47 -23.06 6.01
C ALA A 185 -35.90 -23.37 6.41
N ALA A 186 -36.13 -23.48 7.70
CA ALA A 186 -37.47 -23.53 8.26
C ALA A 186 -38.17 -22.23 7.95
N LYS A 187 -39.28 -22.32 7.28
CA LYS A 187 -40.23 -21.39 6.76
C LYS A 187 -40.78 -20.46 7.85
#